data_d0e4c61a55b4ff9d89e34a8a43230d9e
#
_entry.id   d0e4c61a55b4ff9d89e34a8a43230d9e
#
_cell.length_a   1.000
_cell.length_b   1.000
_cell.length_c   1.000
_cell.angle_alpha   90.00
_cell.angle_beta   90.00
_cell.angle_gamma   90.00
#
_symmetry.space_group_name_H-M   'P 1'
#
loop_
_entity.id
_entity.type
_entity.pdbx_description
1 polymer ?
#
loop_
_entity_poly.entity_id
_entity_poly.type
_entity_poly.pdbx_seq_one_letter_code
_entity_poly.pdbx_strand_id
1 'polypeptide(L)'
;DYFLVKYYDNGTKQWTQQTGTSASDYGKGVVIDSSDNIYVTGQTAGGLDNNTNSGSIDIFLAKYYDNGTKQWTQQLGTSSSEIGYGVIADSSNNVYVAGYTTGGLDGNTNSGSSDLFLVKYNSSGSKQWTRQLGTSSYDSGFGVTVDSSNNIYLTGKTDGRLDNNTNS
;
A
#
# COMPACT_ATOMS: atom_id res chain seq x y z
N ASP A 1 6.47 12.66 8.89
CA ASP A 1 5.02 12.64 8.71
C ASP A 1 4.64 12.50 7.25
N TYR A 2 3.47 11.88 6.95
CA TYR A 2 2.81 11.99 5.65
C TYR A 2 1.69 13.02 5.71
N PHE A 3 1.24 13.50 4.55
CA PHE A 3 0.11 14.42 4.45
C PHE A 3 -0.93 13.93 3.44
N LEU A 4 -2.16 14.40 3.61
CA LEU A 4 -3.26 14.30 2.66
C LEU A 4 -3.87 15.68 2.52
N VAL A 5 -4.03 16.16 1.27
CA VAL A 5 -4.61 17.48 0.98
C VAL A 5 -5.71 17.34 -0.06
N LYS A 6 -6.82 18.06 0.16
CA LYS A 6 -7.94 18.12 -0.77
C LYS A 6 -8.05 19.50 -1.37
N TYR A 7 -8.25 19.56 -2.68
CA TYR A 7 -8.51 20.78 -3.44
C TYR A 7 -9.86 20.71 -4.13
N TYR A 8 -10.47 21.86 -4.39
CA TYR A 8 -11.50 22.00 -5.39
C TYR A 8 -10.90 21.92 -6.79
N ASP A 9 -11.75 21.72 -7.82
CA ASP A 9 -11.36 21.69 -9.23
C ASP A 9 -10.72 23.00 -9.72
N ASN A 10 -11.07 24.12 -9.07
CA ASN A 10 -10.48 25.45 -9.33
C ASN A 10 -9.12 25.68 -8.65
N GLY A 11 -8.54 24.66 -7.98
CA GLY A 11 -7.26 24.74 -7.28
C GLY A 11 -7.31 25.33 -5.87
N THR A 12 -8.47 25.76 -5.38
CA THR A 12 -8.60 26.25 -3.99
C THR A 12 -8.49 25.08 -3.00
N LYS A 13 -7.61 25.20 -2.02
CA LYS A 13 -7.44 24.19 -0.98
C LYS A 13 -8.66 24.14 -0.07
N GLN A 14 -9.19 22.93 0.14
CA GLN A 14 -10.28 22.69 1.09
C GLN A 14 -9.76 22.41 2.49
N TRP A 15 -8.91 21.41 2.63
CA TRP A 15 -8.32 21.01 3.91
C TRP A 15 -6.98 20.28 3.72
N THR A 16 -6.24 20.17 4.82
CA THR A 16 -5.01 19.40 4.91
C THR A 16 -5.04 18.57 6.17
N GLN A 17 -4.65 17.31 6.07
CA GLN A 17 -4.34 16.41 7.19
C GLN A 17 -2.86 16.08 7.16
N GLN A 18 -2.23 16.06 8.33
CA GLN A 18 -0.86 15.61 8.51
C GLN A 18 -0.85 14.60 9.66
N THR A 19 -0.20 13.49 9.44
CA THR A 19 -0.17 12.37 10.39
C THR A 19 1.20 11.70 10.34
N GLY A 20 1.68 11.28 11.48
CA GLY A 20 2.95 10.58 11.55
C GLY A 20 3.31 10.17 12.97
N THR A 21 4.52 9.67 13.09
CA THR A 21 5.15 9.24 14.33
C THR A 21 6.38 10.13 14.62
N SER A 22 7.18 9.79 15.61
CA SER A 22 8.50 10.41 15.80
C SER A 22 9.55 9.93 14.79
N ALA A 23 9.22 8.91 13.99
CA ALA A 23 10.05 8.37 12.93
C ALA A 23 9.64 8.91 11.55
N SER A 24 10.19 8.33 10.49
CA SER A 24 9.89 8.74 9.11
C SER A 24 8.62 8.07 8.60
N ASP A 25 7.67 8.88 8.10
CA ASP A 25 6.42 8.41 7.51
C ASP A 25 6.21 9.08 6.14
N TYR A 26 5.89 8.30 5.12
CA TYR A 26 5.73 8.76 3.74
C TYR A 26 4.43 8.24 3.12
N GLY A 27 3.55 9.13 2.68
CA GLY A 27 2.44 8.79 1.79
C GLY A 27 2.94 8.64 0.35
N LYS A 28 2.50 7.59 -0.34
CA LYS A 28 2.94 7.27 -1.71
C LYS A 28 1.80 7.09 -2.69
N GLY A 29 0.68 6.56 -2.25
CA GLY A 29 -0.50 6.32 -3.08
C GLY A 29 -1.76 6.80 -2.41
N VAL A 30 -2.71 7.27 -3.22
CA VAL A 30 -4.04 7.70 -2.78
C VAL A 30 -5.10 7.23 -3.77
N VAL A 31 -6.25 6.79 -3.26
CA VAL A 31 -7.43 6.42 -4.06
C VAL A 31 -8.71 6.78 -3.32
N ILE A 32 -9.79 6.93 -4.06
CA ILE A 32 -11.15 7.18 -3.54
C ILE A 32 -12.03 5.99 -3.94
N ASP A 33 -12.84 5.48 -3.01
CA ASP A 33 -13.82 4.42 -3.29
C ASP A 33 -15.16 5.01 -3.79
N SER A 34 -16.09 4.14 -4.16
CA SER A 34 -17.42 4.54 -4.68
C SER A 34 -18.32 5.22 -3.63
N SER A 35 -17.89 5.27 -2.37
CA SER A 35 -18.58 5.92 -1.25
C SER A 35 -17.85 7.19 -0.78
N ASP A 36 -16.96 7.73 -1.61
CA ASP A 36 -16.15 8.93 -1.35
C ASP A 36 -15.19 8.78 -0.15
N ASN A 37 -14.90 7.55 0.32
CA ASN A 37 -13.84 7.37 1.29
C ASN A 37 -12.48 7.42 0.60
N ILE A 38 -11.53 8.04 1.27
CA ILE A 38 -10.16 8.24 0.76
C ILE A 38 -9.24 7.24 1.46
N TYR A 39 -8.41 6.55 0.69
CA TYR A 39 -7.39 5.64 1.21
C TYR A 39 -6.00 6.12 0.82
N VAL A 40 -5.10 6.14 1.80
CA VAL A 40 -3.70 6.51 1.61
C VAL A 40 -2.82 5.34 2.01
N THR A 41 -1.88 4.98 1.16
CA THR A 41 -0.85 3.98 1.47
C THR A 41 0.54 4.59 1.41
N GLY A 42 1.49 3.92 2.03
CA GLY A 42 2.88 4.34 2.05
C GLY A 42 3.73 3.48 2.96
N GLN A 43 4.64 4.12 3.67
CA GLN A 43 5.57 3.47 4.59
C GLN A 43 5.70 4.27 5.88
N THR A 44 5.97 3.56 6.97
CA THR A 44 6.29 4.13 8.29
C THR A 44 7.44 3.38 8.95
N ALA A 45 8.31 4.10 9.62
CA ALA A 45 9.35 3.53 10.48
C ALA A 45 8.94 3.54 11.98
N GLY A 46 7.68 3.88 12.27
CA GLY A 46 7.12 3.89 13.62
C GLY A 46 5.74 3.21 13.68
N GLY A 47 5.13 3.19 14.85
CA GLY A 47 3.78 2.65 15.04
C GLY A 47 2.73 3.74 14.82
N LEU A 48 2.10 3.80 13.64
CA LEU A 48 1.03 4.75 13.33
C LEU A 48 -0.25 4.40 14.09
N ASP A 49 -0.88 5.39 14.72
CA ASP A 49 -2.19 5.27 15.37
C ASP A 49 -2.29 4.06 16.32
N ASN A 50 -1.27 3.85 17.15
CA ASN A 50 -1.11 2.74 18.10
C ASN A 50 -0.92 1.35 17.44
N ASN A 51 -0.67 1.29 16.15
CA ASN A 51 -0.17 0.05 15.53
C ASN A 51 1.25 -0.24 15.99
N THR A 52 1.67 -1.49 15.89
CA THR A 52 3.04 -1.90 16.20
C THR A 52 3.87 -1.89 14.92
N ASN A 53 5.02 -1.23 14.96
CA ASN A 53 6.03 -1.40 13.91
C ASN A 53 6.72 -2.75 14.10
N SER A 54 6.70 -3.58 13.06
CA SER A 54 7.20 -4.97 13.11
C SER A 54 8.69 -5.08 12.80
N GLY A 55 9.26 -4.04 12.19
CA GLY A 55 10.66 -4.08 11.75
C GLY A 55 11.26 -2.71 11.48
N SER A 56 11.99 -2.62 10.39
CA SER A 56 12.65 -1.36 10.00
C SER A 56 11.64 -0.37 9.43
N ILE A 57 10.82 -0.84 8.48
CA ILE A 57 9.80 -0.05 7.77
C ILE A 57 8.62 -0.96 7.49
N ASP A 58 7.42 -0.54 7.86
CA ASP A 58 6.18 -1.24 7.56
C ASP A 58 5.35 -0.45 6.53
N ILE A 59 4.51 -1.15 5.76
CA ILE A 59 3.46 -0.50 4.98
C ILE A 59 2.33 -0.05 5.89
N PHE A 60 1.65 1.02 5.51
CA PHE A 60 0.37 1.39 6.12
C PHE A 60 -0.72 1.57 5.06
N LEU A 61 -1.96 1.41 5.50
CA LEU A 61 -3.17 1.79 4.79
C LEU A 61 -4.06 2.57 5.75
N ALA A 62 -4.30 3.84 5.46
CA ALA A 62 -5.15 4.72 6.26
C ALA A 62 -6.41 5.09 5.48
N LYS A 63 -7.57 5.04 6.16
CA LYS A 63 -8.87 5.42 5.59
C LYS A 63 -9.35 6.73 6.20
N TYR A 64 -9.88 7.61 5.34
CA TYR A 64 -10.47 8.89 5.70
C TYR A 64 -11.87 9.05 5.11
N TYR A 65 -12.73 9.79 5.77
CA TYR A 65 -13.93 10.36 5.17
C TYR A 65 -13.56 11.49 4.20
N ASP A 66 -14.50 11.86 3.33
CA ASP A 66 -14.34 12.97 2.37
C ASP A 66 -14.03 14.32 3.03
N ASN A 67 -14.45 14.53 4.28
CA ASN A 67 -14.17 15.72 5.07
C ASN A 67 -12.77 15.73 5.72
N GLY A 68 -11.95 14.71 5.47
CA GLY A 68 -10.59 14.56 6.03
C GLY A 68 -10.53 13.92 7.42
N THR A 69 -11.65 13.53 8.02
CA THR A 69 -11.64 12.80 9.30
C THR A 69 -11.14 11.39 9.10
N LYS A 70 -10.07 11.02 9.81
CA LYS A 70 -9.51 9.66 9.74
C LYS A 70 -10.44 8.65 10.42
N GLN A 71 -10.66 7.52 9.76
CA GLN A 71 -11.48 6.43 10.27
C GLN A 71 -10.64 5.37 10.97
N TRP A 72 -9.59 4.88 10.30
CA TRP A 72 -8.70 3.85 10.80
C TRP A 72 -7.36 3.85 10.05
N THR A 73 -6.37 3.22 10.65
CA THR A 73 -5.08 2.88 10.02
C THR A 73 -4.76 1.41 10.27
N GLN A 74 -4.38 0.71 9.22
CA GLN A 74 -3.81 -0.63 9.28
C GLN A 74 -2.32 -0.53 8.97
N GLN A 75 -1.50 -1.28 9.68
CA GLN A 75 -0.06 -1.40 9.46
C GLN A 75 0.29 -2.87 9.30
N LEU A 76 1.16 -3.17 8.36
CA LEU A 76 1.58 -4.53 8.06
C LEU A 76 3.05 -4.54 7.71
N GLY A 77 3.79 -5.43 8.33
CA GLY A 77 5.22 -5.56 8.10
C GLY A 77 5.80 -6.88 8.61
N THR A 78 7.08 -7.02 8.37
CA THR A 78 7.93 -8.09 8.90
C THR A 78 9.06 -7.46 9.73
N SER A 79 10.04 -8.26 10.17
CA SER A 79 11.26 -7.70 10.78
C SER A 79 12.17 -6.95 9.77
N SER A 80 11.80 -6.94 8.51
CA SER A 80 12.54 -6.33 7.39
C SER A 80 11.92 -4.98 6.97
N SER A 81 11.85 -4.69 5.68
CA SER A 81 11.28 -3.45 5.16
C SER A 81 10.21 -3.72 4.11
N GLU A 82 9.07 -3.07 4.26
CA GLU A 82 7.93 -3.12 3.36
C GLU A 82 7.53 -1.71 2.93
N ILE A 83 7.33 -1.52 1.63
CA ILE A 83 6.93 -0.22 1.07
C ILE A 83 5.72 -0.40 0.16
N GLY A 84 4.61 0.29 0.48
CA GLY A 84 3.43 0.39 -0.37
C GLY A 84 3.56 1.56 -1.34
N TYR A 85 3.33 1.32 -2.63
CA TYR A 85 3.33 2.35 -3.67
C TYR A 85 1.96 2.58 -4.28
N GLY A 86 1.36 1.52 -4.82
CA GLY A 86 0.08 1.58 -5.49
C GLY A 86 -1.07 1.23 -4.57
N VAL A 87 -2.21 1.91 -4.75
CA VAL A 87 -3.45 1.59 -4.06
C VAL A 87 -4.63 1.78 -5.00
N ILE A 88 -5.60 0.86 -4.97
CA ILE A 88 -6.84 0.92 -5.75
C ILE A 88 -8.01 0.36 -4.95
N ALA A 89 -9.21 0.87 -5.18
CA ALA A 89 -10.45 0.31 -4.65
C ALA A 89 -11.25 -0.34 -5.79
N ASP A 90 -11.83 -1.53 -5.53
CA ASP A 90 -12.76 -2.17 -6.47
C ASP A 90 -14.21 -1.68 -6.29
N SER A 91 -15.10 -2.13 -7.16
CA SER A 91 -16.52 -1.75 -7.13
C SER A 91 -17.28 -2.19 -5.87
N SER A 92 -16.70 -3.09 -5.08
CA SER A 92 -17.21 -3.55 -3.79
C SER A 92 -16.54 -2.85 -2.60
N ASN A 93 -15.74 -1.81 -2.88
CA ASN A 93 -14.96 -1.05 -1.91
C ASN A 93 -13.91 -1.91 -1.16
N ASN A 94 -13.45 -3.03 -1.75
CA ASN A 94 -12.22 -3.65 -1.28
C ASN A 94 -11.03 -2.85 -1.79
N VAL A 95 -9.97 -2.80 -0.99
CA VAL A 95 -8.78 -2.02 -1.28
C VAL A 95 -7.58 -2.94 -1.47
N TYR A 96 -6.82 -2.68 -2.51
CA TYR A 96 -5.61 -3.41 -2.84
C TYR A 96 -4.41 -2.50 -2.75
N VAL A 97 -3.37 -2.97 -2.06
CA VAL A 97 -2.09 -2.27 -1.91
C VAL A 97 -1.01 -3.10 -2.57
N ALA A 98 -0.24 -2.49 -3.44
CA ALA A 98 0.91 -3.08 -4.10
C ALA A 98 2.22 -2.38 -3.69
N GLY A 99 3.31 -3.13 -3.66
CA GLY A 99 4.61 -2.61 -3.26
C GLY A 99 5.71 -3.66 -3.33
N TYR A 100 6.71 -3.53 -2.48
CA TYR A 100 7.71 -4.56 -2.27
C TYR A 100 7.98 -4.84 -0.79
N THR A 101 8.49 -6.03 -0.52
CA THR A 101 9.00 -6.46 0.79
C THR A 101 10.39 -7.07 0.63
N THR A 102 11.24 -6.85 1.63
CA THR A 102 12.53 -7.55 1.77
C THR A 102 12.44 -8.73 2.75
N GLY A 103 11.22 -9.08 3.19
CA GLY A 103 10.92 -10.19 4.08
C GLY A 103 9.83 -11.11 3.54
N GLY A 104 9.48 -12.13 4.30
CA GLY A 104 8.36 -13.03 3.99
C GLY A 104 7.06 -12.48 4.58
N LEU A 105 6.32 -11.68 3.83
CA LEU A 105 5.11 -11.00 4.31
C LEU A 105 3.96 -11.99 4.51
N ASP A 106 3.33 -12.01 5.69
CA ASP A 106 2.22 -12.92 6.03
C ASP A 106 2.53 -14.41 5.80
N GLY A 107 3.73 -14.86 6.11
CA GLY A 107 4.14 -16.25 5.95
C GLY A 107 4.46 -16.65 4.50
N ASN A 108 4.44 -15.71 3.55
CA ASN A 108 5.03 -15.93 2.24
C ASN A 108 6.55 -16.05 2.35
N THR A 109 7.17 -16.62 1.33
CA THR A 109 8.63 -16.74 1.27
C THR A 109 9.21 -15.61 0.43
N ASN A 110 10.20 -14.90 0.95
CA ASN A 110 11.00 -13.98 0.15
C ASN A 110 11.96 -14.79 -0.74
N SER A 111 11.90 -14.55 -2.04
CA SER A 111 12.66 -15.30 -3.05
C SER A 111 14.05 -14.71 -3.32
N GLY A 112 14.30 -13.47 -2.88
CA GLY A 112 15.55 -12.80 -3.19
C GLY A 112 15.81 -11.54 -2.41
N SER A 113 16.32 -10.53 -3.11
CA SER A 113 16.63 -9.22 -2.52
C SER A 113 15.36 -8.51 -2.05
N SER A 114 14.36 -8.46 -2.90
CA SER A 114 13.00 -8.02 -2.56
C SER A 114 12.01 -8.66 -3.51
N ASP A 115 10.79 -8.86 -3.04
CA ASP A 115 9.68 -9.40 -3.82
C ASP A 115 8.56 -8.37 -3.90
N LEU A 116 7.85 -8.31 -5.02
CA LEU A 116 6.61 -7.56 -5.11
C LEU A 116 5.53 -8.24 -4.23
N PHE A 117 4.65 -7.43 -3.66
CA PHE A 117 3.48 -7.94 -2.95
C PHE A 117 2.18 -7.29 -3.44
N LEU A 118 1.08 -7.98 -3.17
CA LEU A 118 -0.28 -7.49 -3.29
C LEU A 118 -1.06 -7.90 -2.04
N VAL A 119 -1.64 -6.92 -1.34
CA VAL A 119 -2.48 -7.16 -0.16
C VAL A 119 -3.89 -6.67 -0.44
N LYS A 120 -4.89 -7.49 -0.09
CA LYS A 120 -6.31 -7.12 -0.16
C LYS A 120 -6.87 -6.85 1.24
N TYR A 121 -7.57 -5.74 1.37
CA TYR A 121 -8.40 -5.39 2.54
C TYR A 121 -9.86 -5.23 2.12
N ASN A 122 -10.78 -5.53 3.02
CA ASN A 122 -12.17 -5.11 2.83
C ASN A 122 -12.38 -3.65 3.27
N SER A 123 -13.57 -3.10 3.05
CA SER A 123 -13.91 -1.71 3.35
C SER A 123 -13.83 -1.35 4.85
N SER A 124 -13.85 -2.35 5.76
CA SER A 124 -13.67 -2.16 7.20
C SER A 124 -12.20 -2.18 7.64
N GLY A 125 -11.26 -2.40 6.73
CA GLY A 125 -9.83 -2.49 7.02
C GLY A 125 -9.36 -3.89 7.42
N SER A 126 -10.23 -4.91 7.37
CA SER A 126 -9.81 -6.29 7.65
C SER A 126 -9.05 -6.85 6.46
N LYS A 127 -7.80 -7.26 6.69
CA LYS A 127 -6.98 -7.93 5.68
C LYS A 127 -7.61 -9.26 5.27
N GLN A 128 -7.72 -9.50 3.98
CA GLN A 128 -8.31 -10.70 3.40
C GLN A 128 -7.25 -11.71 2.98
N TRP A 129 -6.23 -11.26 2.28
CA TRP A 129 -5.10 -12.09 1.85
C TRP A 129 -3.91 -11.24 1.43
N THR A 130 -2.75 -11.87 1.39
CA THR A 130 -1.49 -11.35 0.85
C THR A 130 -0.97 -12.30 -0.21
N ARG A 131 -0.43 -11.75 -1.30
CA ARG A 131 0.33 -12.49 -2.31
C ARG A 131 1.69 -11.85 -2.45
N GLN A 132 2.71 -12.66 -2.61
CA GLN A 132 4.09 -12.25 -2.82
C GLN A 132 4.63 -13.02 -4.02
N LEU A 133 5.33 -12.32 -4.90
CA LEU A 133 5.94 -12.89 -6.10
C LEU A 133 7.29 -12.21 -6.32
N GLY A 134 8.30 -12.99 -6.61
CA GLY A 134 9.63 -12.46 -6.87
C GLY A 134 10.58 -13.49 -7.43
N THR A 135 11.78 -13.02 -7.71
CA THR A 135 12.92 -13.80 -8.19
C THR A 135 14.04 -13.74 -7.15
N SER A 136 15.21 -14.30 -7.46
CA SER A 136 16.40 -14.13 -6.61
C SER A 136 16.98 -12.70 -6.63
N SER A 137 16.41 -11.79 -7.42
CA SER A 137 16.86 -10.42 -7.61
C SER A 137 15.93 -9.42 -6.93
N TYR A 138 15.91 -8.17 -7.40
CA TYR A 138 15.02 -7.12 -6.91
C TYR A 138 13.74 -7.10 -7.74
N ASP A 139 12.59 -7.24 -7.06
CA ASP A 139 11.26 -7.18 -7.67
C ASP A 139 10.37 -6.22 -6.88
N SER A 140 9.61 -5.36 -7.55
CA SER A 140 8.78 -4.34 -6.91
C SER A 140 7.53 -4.05 -7.73
N GLY A 141 6.36 -4.01 -7.08
CA GLY A 141 5.12 -3.51 -7.66
C GLY A 141 4.99 -2.00 -7.43
N PHE A 142 4.72 -1.23 -8.50
CA PHE A 142 4.51 0.21 -8.39
C PHE A 142 3.06 0.63 -8.62
N GLY A 143 2.43 0.08 -9.66
CA GLY A 143 1.07 0.40 -10.02
C GLY A 143 0.15 -0.80 -9.86
N VAL A 144 -1.09 -0.53 -9.46
CA VAL A 144 -2.16 -1.53 -9.37
C VAL A 144 -3.45 -0.94 -9.90
N THR A 145 -4.22 -1.72 -10.64
CA THR A 145 -5.56 -1.37 -11.09
C THR A 145 -6.47 -2.58 -11.10
N VAL A 146 -7.78 -2.35 -11.22
CA VAL A 146 -8.79 -3.40 -11.35
C VAL A 146 -9.68 -3.11 -12.55
N ASP A 147 -10.12 -4.16 -13.24
CA ASP A 147 -11.11 -4.04 -14.31
C ASP A 147 -12.55 -4.18 -13.78
N SER A 148 -13.52 -4.03 -14.67
CA SER A 148 -14.96 -4.15 -14.33
C SER A 148 -15.38 -5.56 -13.88
N SER A 149 -14.54 -6.56 -14.12
CA SER A 149 -14.73 -7.95 -13.67
C SER A 149 -13.97 -8.25 -12.37
N ASN A 150 -13.37 -7.23 -11.77
CA ASN A 150 -12.51 -7.31 -10.58
C ASN A 150 -11.23 -8.14 -10.78
N ASN A 151 -10.75 -8.29 -12.02
CA ASN A 151 -9.39 -8.77 -12.24
C ASN A 151 -8.40 -7.69 -11.84
N ILE A 152 -7.28 -8.09 -11.21
CA ILE A 152 -6.27 -7.19 -10.67
C ILE A 152 -5.04 -7.24 -11.56
N TYR A 153 -4.54 -6.08 -11.94
CA TYR A 153 -3.35 -5.93 -12.75
C TYR A 153 -2.29 -5.15 -11.99
N LEU A 154 -1.08 -5.69 -11.93
CA LEU A 154 0.08 -5.06 -11.34
C LEU A 154 1.11 -4.75 -12.42
N THR A 155 1.82 -3.64 -12.24
CA THR A 155 3.01 -3.31 -13.02
C THR A 155 4.12 -2.85 -12.08
N GLY A 156 5.36 -3.04 -12.49
CA GLY A 156 6.50 -2.68 -11.66
C GLY A 156 7.83 -2.95 -12.34
N LYS A 157 8.82 -3.28 -11.53
CA LYS A 157 10.19 -3.59 -11.95
C LYS A 157 10.56 -4.99 -11.50
N THR A 158 11.34 -5.68 -12.35
CA THR A 158 12.07 -6.90 -11.98
C THR A 158 13.50 -6.82 -12.51
N ASP A 159 14.46 -7.25 -11.72
CA ASP A 159 15.84 -7.46 -12.14
C ASP A 159 16.11 -8.96 -12.41
N GLY A 160 15.09 -9.80 -12.32
CA GLY A 160 15.14 -11.23 -12.55
C GLY A 160 14.24 -11.68 -13.71
N ARG A 161 13.86 -12.95 -13.67
CA ARG A 161 12.99 -13.59 -14.66
C ARG A 161 11.70 -14.05 -13.97
N LEU A 162 10.70 -13.20 -13.91
CA LEU A 162 9.38 -13.57 -13.38
C LEU A 162 8.74 -14.61 -14.30
N ASP A 163 8.26 -15.70 -13.70
CA ASP A 163 7.55 -16.79 -14.41
C ASP A 163 8.31 -17.32 -15.64
N ASN A 164 9.65 -17.41 -15.54
CA ASN A 164 10.57 -17.84 -16.62
C ASN A 164 10.58 -16.93 -17.87
N ASN A 165 10.04 -15.73 -17.80
CA ASN A 165 10.21 -14.73 -18.86
C ASN A 165 11.67 -14.33 -19.02
N THR A 166 12.04 -13.85 -20.21
CA THR A 166 13.41 -13.42 -20.49
C THR A 166 13.65 -12.02 -19.91
N ASN A 167 14.73 -11.87 -19.16
CA ASN A 167 15.25 -10.55 -18.79
C ASN A 167 16.31 -10.14 -19.80
N SER A 168 16.18 -8.99 -20.41
CA SER A 168 17.09 -8.45 -21.44
C SER A 168 17.99 -7.34 -20.90
#